data_b1221c2ca948db69fdad395e06ba677f
#
_entry.id   b1221c2ca948db69fdad395e06ba677f
#
_cell.length_a   1.000
_cell.length_b   1.000
_cell.length_c   1.000
_cell.angle_alpha   90.00
_cell.angle_beta   90.00
_cell.angle_gamma   90.00
#
_symmetry.space_group_name_H-M   'P 1'
#
loop_
_entity.id
_entity.type
_entity.pdbx_description
1 polymer ?
#
loop_
_entity_poly.entity_id
_entity_poly.type
_entity_poly.pdbx_seq_one_letter_code
_entity_poly.pdbx_strand_id
1 'polypeptide(L)'
;GTSRGIGLELALQFAAEGHQVLAISRKIPQVLLEHSNITCLSVDLSKTEDLQSITHFLNTVWKKVDIIIHNAGALLLKPFSQTTVADFESIYKVNVFGVVALTQVCLPFLKKGSHVVTISSMGGIQGSVKFAGLSAYSSSKGAVITLSELLAEEYKEEGVSFNVLALGAVRTEMLQEAFPGYEAPLSATEMAQYIHDFALTGNKYFNGKFLQVSASTP
;
A
#
# COMPACT_ATOMS: atom_id res chain seq x y z
N GLY A 1 -5.09 -1.77 -4.95
CA GLY A 1 -4.24 -2.97 -4.97
C GLY A 1 -4.92 -4.22 -4.44
N THR A 2 -6.28 -4.35 -4.64
CA THR A 2 -7.11 -5.40 -4.01
C THR A 2 -7.41 -6.58 -4.95
N SER A 3 -6.70 -6.69 -6.10
CA SER A 3 -7.01 -7.74 -7.06
C SER A 3 -6.45 -9.12 -6.68
N ARG A 4 -5.42 -9.18 -5.83
CA ARG A 4 -4.75 -10.41 -5.39
C ARG A 4 -3.87 -10.16 -4.16
N GLY A 5 -3.31 -11.22 -3.60
CA GLY A 5 -2.34 -11.18 -2.51
C GLY A 5 -2.83 -10.43 -1.27
N ILE A 6 -1.93 -9.74 -0.59
CA ILE A 6 -2.21 -9.06 0.68
C ILE A 6 -3.40 -8.10 0.57
N GLY A 7 -3.52 -7.34 -0.53
CA GLY A 7 -4.60 -6.37 -0.67
C GLY A 7 -5.98 -7.00 -0.82
N LEU A 8 -6.09 -8.17 -1.44
CA LEU A 8 -7.34 -8.94 -1.50
C LEU A 8 -7.73 -9.43 -0.11
N GLU A 9 -6.80 -10.05 0.61
CA GLU A 9 -7.01 -10.54 1.96
C GLU A 9 -7.42 -9.43 2.93
N LEU A 10 -6.76 -8.26 2.85
CA LEU A 10 -7.13 -7.08 3.65
C LEU A 10 -8.57 -6.65 3.40
N ALA A 11 -8.98 -6.56 2.13
CA ALA A 11 -10.35 -6.15 1.80
C ALA A 11 -11.38 -7.11 2.40
N LEU A 12 -11.11 -8.43 2.33
CA LEU A 12 -11.98 -9.46 2.88
C LEU A 12 -12.00 -9.43 4.43
N GLN A 13 -10.84 -9.28 5.08
CA GLN A 13 -10.77 -9.24 6.55
C GLN A 13 -11.47 -8.02 7.13
N PHE A 14 -11.24 -6.82 6.59
CA PHE A 14 -11.98 -5.62 7.02
C PHE A 14 -13.49 -5.77 6.81
N ALA A 15 -13.91 -6.36 5.68
CA ALA A 15 -15.31 -6.59 5.42
C ALA A 15 -15.93 -7.60 6.38
N ALA A 16 -15.21 -8.68 6.72
CA ALA A 16 -15.67 -9.70 7.68
C ALA A 16 -15.91 -9.13 9.08
N GLU A 17 -15.17 -8.08 9.46
CA GLU A 17 -15.37 -7.36 10.73
C GLU A 17 -16.43 -6.23 10.65
N GLY A 18 -17.14 -6.12 9.50
CA GLY A 18 -18.24 -5.18 9.32
C GLY A 18 -17.82 -3.77 8.90
N HIS A 19 -16.56 -3.55 8.57
CA HIS A 19 -16.09 -2.26 8.04
C HIS A 19 -16.60 -2.03 6.62
N GLN A 20 -16.84 -0.76 6.28
CA GLN A 20 -17.09 -0.36 4.89
C GLN A 20 -15.76 -0.24 4.15
N VAL A 21 -15.60 -0.97 3.06
CA VAL A 21 -14.35 -1.06 2.32
C VAL A 21 -14.50 -0.48 0.91
N LEU A 22 -13.64 0.45 0.53
CA LEU A 22 -13.45 0.88 -0.86
C LEU A 22 -12.25 0.13 -1.45
N ALA A 23 -12.53 -0.92 -2.20
CA ALA A 23 -11.52 -1.75 -2.84
C ALA A 23 -11.15 -1.18 -4.21
N ILE A 24 -9.87 -0.81 -4.38
CA ILE A 24 -9.37 -0.12 -5.57
C ILE A 24 -8.33 -1.00 -6.26
N SER A 25 -8.58 -1.36 -7.52
CA SER A 25 -7.64 -2.09 -8.38
C SER A 25 -8.03 -2.02 -9.85
N ARG A 26 -7.10 -2.31 -10.76
CA ARG A 26 -7.36 -2.33 -12.21
C ARG A 26 -8.30 -3.46 -12.62
N LYS A 27 -8.27 -4.58 -11.89
CA LYS A 27 -9.14 -5.75 -12.10
C LYS A 27 -9.86 -6.03 -10.78
N ILE A 28 -11.16 -6.19 -10.83
CA ILE A 28 -12.00 -6.47 -9.66
C ILE A 28 -12.23 -7.97 -9.58
N PRO A 29 -11.75 -8.65 -8.51
CA PRO A 29 -12.06 -10.07 -8.30
C PRO A 29 -13.55 -10.27 -7.99
N GLN A 30 -14.14 -11.33 -8.52
CA GLN A 30 -15.55 -11.66 -8.30
C GLN A 30 -15.88 -11.78 -6.82
N VAL A 31 -15.02 -12.39 -6.04
CA VAL A 31 -15.23 -12.59 -4.59
C VAL A 31 -15.49 -11.29 -3.82
N LEU A 32 -14.91 -10.16 -4.23
CA LEU A 32 -15.17 -8.88 -3.57
C LEU A 32 -16.59 -8.35 -3.83
N LEU A 33 -17.18 -8.71 -4.97
CA LEU A 33 -18.54 -8.29 -5.34
C LEU A 33 -19.63 -9.02 -4.55
N GLU A 34 -19.28 -10.10 -3.86
CA GLU A 34 -20.20 -10.91 -3.04
C GLU A 34 -20.43 -10.29 -1.65
N HIS A 35 -19.64 -9.26 -1.28
CA HIS A 35 -19.73 -8.60 0.02
C HIS A 35 -20.47 -7.26 -0.09
N SER A 36 -21.57 -7.11 0.61
CA SER A 36 -22.42 -5.90 0.57
C SER A 36 -21.74 -4.64 1.15
N ASN A 37 -20.73 -4.81 1.98
CA ASN A 37 -19.95 -3.73 2.58
C ASN A 37 -18.62 -3.44 1.85
N ILE A 38 -18.40 -4.06 0.69
CA ILE A 38 -17.26 -3.73 -0.19
C ILE A 38 -17.78 -3.01 -1.43
N THR A 39 -17.32 -1.79 -1.64
CA THR A 39 -17.49 -1.07 -2.91
C THR A 39 -16.21 -1.22 -3.72
N CYS A 40 -16.33 -1.66 -4.96
CA CYS A 40 -15.20 -1.87 -5.86
C CYS A 40 -15.13 -0.77 -6.93
N LEU A 41 -13.96 -0.15 -7.09
CA LEU A 41 -13.68 0.77 -8.19
C LEU A 41 -12.51 0.25 -9.05
N SER A 42 -12.75 0.20 -10.37
CA SER A 42 -11.68 -0.10 -11.33
C SER A 42 -10.89 1.18 -11.59
N VAL A 43 -9.67 1.23 -11.04
CA VAL A 43 -8.80 2.41 -11.06
C VAL A 43 -7.36 1.98 -11.33
N ASP A 44 -6.71 2.65 -12.25
CA ASP A 44 -5.25 2.59 -12.42
C ASP A 44 -4.63 3.81 -11.75
N LEU A 45 -3.93 3.59 -10.63
CA LEU A 45 -3.27 4.67 -9.87
C LEU A 45 -2.16 5.39 -10.65
N SER A 46 -1.72 4.85 -11.80
CA SER A 46 -0.79 5.53 -12.69
C SER A 46 -1.46 6.56 -13.62
N LYS A 47 -2.80 6.65 -13.56
CA LYS A 47 -3.62 7.53 -14.40
C LYS A 47 -4.42 8.51 -13.53
N THR A 48 -4.09 9.78 -13.65
CA THR A 48 -4.75 10.83 -12.83
C THR A 48 -6.25 10.92 -13.10
N GLU A 49 -6.68 10.68 -14.33
CA GLU A 49 -8.09 10.70 -14.73
C GLU A 49 -8.93 9.66 -13.99
N ASP A 50 -8.37 8.49 -13.69
CA ASP A 50 -9.10 7.42 -13.01
C ASP A 50 -9.44 7.80 -11.55
N LEU A 51 -8.65 8.68 -10.94
CA LEU A 51 -8.86 9.13 -9.55
C LEU A 51 -10.14 9.96 -9.37
N GLN A 52 -10.71 10.49 -10.43
CA GLN A 52 -11.96 11.25 -10.39
C GLN A 52 -13.13 10.38 -9.85
N SER A 53 -13.11 9.08 -10.16
CA SER A 53 -14.12 8.14 -9.65
C SER A 53 -14.06 8.00 -8.12
N ILE A 54 -12.85 8.02 -7.55
CA ILE A 54 -12.64 8.00 -6.09
C ILE A 54 -13.13 9.31 -5.48
N THR A 55 -12.73 10.44 -6.04
CA THR A 55 -13.18 11.76 -5.59
C THR A 55 -14.71 11.88 -5.59
N HIS A 56 -15.34 11.41 -6.67
CA HIS A 56 -16.80 11.40 -6.77
C HIS A 56 -17.42 10.53 -5.67
N PHE A 57 -16.94 9.30 -5.49
CA PHE A 57 -17.44 8.40 -4.46
C PHE A 57 -17.31 8.99 -3.06
N LEU A 58 -16.15 9.54 -2.71
CA LEU A 58 -15.92 10.13 -1.40
C LEU A 58 -16.82 11.35 -1.15
N ASN A 59 -17.05 12.19 -2.16
CA ASN A 59 -17.93 13.35 -2.05
C ASN A 59 -19.42 13.00 -1.93
N THR A 60 -19.84 11.89 -2.54
CA THR A 60 -21.27 11.56 -2.60
C THR A 60 -21.69 10.55 -1.55
N VAL A 61 -20.83 9.59 -1.23
CA VAL A 61 -21.20 8.44 -0.39
C VAL A 61 -20.57 8.50 1.00
N TRP A 62 -19.23 8.56 1.12
CA TRP A 62 -18.59 8.39 2.43
C TRP A 62 -18.39 9.68 3.21
N LYS A 63 -17.94 10.75 2.56
CA LYS A 63 -17.64 12.06 3.16
C LYS A 63 -16.58 12.04 4.29
N LYS A 64 -16.08 10.88 4.64
CA LYS A 64 -15.03 10.64 5.63
C LYS A 64 -14.26 9.39 5.30
N VAL A 65 -12.96 9.40 5.58
CA VAL A 65 -12.06 8.24 5.47
C VAL A 65 -11.33 8.07 6.80
N ASP A 66 -11.48 6.92 7.44
CA ASP A 66 -10.82 6.63 8.71
C ASP A 66 -9.44 6.00 8.48
N ILE A 67 -9.33 5.10 7.50
CA ILE A 67 -8.09 4.36 7.22
C ILE A 67 -7.81 4.35 5.72
N ILE A 68 -6.56 4.61 5.36
CA ILE A 68 -6.02 4.37 4.02
C ILE A 68 -4.89 3.35 4.13
N ILE A 69 -4.91 2.33 3.27
CA ILE A 69 -3.81 1.39 3.14
C ILE A 69 -3.27 1.46 1.71
N HIS A 70 -2.11 2.08 1.56
CA HIS A 70 -1.38 2.12 0.30
C HIS A 70 -0.65 0.79 0.08
N ASN A 71 -1.39 -0.21 -0.41
CA ASN A 71 -0.87 -1.56 -0.68
C ASN A 71 -0.49 -1.78 -2.15
N ALA A 72 -1.11 -1.03 -3.08
CA ALA A 72 -0.80 -1.17 -4.50
C ALA A 72 0.70 -1.00 -4.77
N GLY A 73 1.24 -1.87 -5.61
CA GLY A 73 2.66 -1.82 -5.97
C GLY A 73 2.94 -2.58 -7.26
N ALA A 74 4.00 -2.18 -7.91
CA ALA A 74 4.60 -2.87 -9.04
C ALA A 74 6.05 -3.23 -8.70
N LEU A 75 6.52 -4.37 -9.18
CA LEU A 75 7.87 -4.86 -9.00
C LEU A 75 8.51 -5.10 -10.37
N LEU A 76 9.77 -4.75 -10.50
CA LEU A 76 10.61 -5.06 -11.64
C LEU A 76 11.90 -5.68 -11.12
N LEU A 77 12.18 -6.90 -11.55
CA LEU A 77 13.47 -7.57 -11.34
C LEU A 77 14.25 -7.54 -12.67
N LYS A 78 15.27 -6.68 -12.73
CA LYS A 78 16.07 -6.48 -13.94
C LYS A 78 17.45 -5.94 -13.57
N PRO A 79 18.55 -6.46 -14.13
CA PRO A 79 19.89 -5.93 -13.87
C PRO A 79 19.97 -4.43 -14.16
N PHE A 80 20.64 -3.65 -13.30
CA PHE A 80 20.69 -2.19 -13.43
C PHE A 80 21.24 -1.74 -14.80
N SER A 81 22.24 -2.45 -15.33
CA SER A 81 22.80 -2.18 -16.66
C SER A 81 21.79 -2.30 -17.83
N GLN A 82 20.66 -2.96 -17.60
CA GLN A 82 19.59 -3.15 -18.57
C GLN A 82 18.33 -2.34 -18.21
N THR A 83 18.26 -1.79 -16.99
CA THR A 83 17.10 -1.03 -16.51
C THR A 83 17.14 0.38 -17.11
N THR A 84 16.10 0.75 -17.83
CA THR A 84 15.98 2.06 -18.46
C THR A 84 15.36 3.08 -17.53
N VAL A 85 15.47 4.38 -17.87
CA VAL A 85 14.74 5.45 -17.18
C VAL A 85 13.22 5.21 -17.25
N ALA A 86 12.71 4.75 -18.39
CA ALA A 86 11.30 4.42 -18.55
C ALA A 86 10.83 3.27 -17.63
N ASP A 87 11.69 2.29 -17.35
CA ASP A 87 11.41 1.26 -16.34
C ASP A 87 11.26 1.88 -14.95
N PHE A 88 12.17 2.80 -14.56
CA PHE A 88 12.06 3.56 -13.31
C PHE A 88 10.77 4.37 -13.26
N GLU A 89 10.47 5.14 -14.30
CA GLU A 89 9.24 5.94 -14.37
C GLU A 89 7.98 5.07 -14.19
N SER A 90 7.94 3.90 -14.83
CA SER A 90 6.82 2.97 -14.70
C SER A 90 6.62 2.48 -13.26
N ILE A 91 7.70 2.12 -12.57
CA ILE A 91 7.66 1.68 -11.17
C ILE A 91 7.26 2.84 -10.25
N TYR A 92 7.86 4.02 -10.43
CA TYR A 92 7.58 5.20 -9.63
C TYR A 92 6.15 5.72 -9.84
N LYS A 93 5.60 5.63 -11.04
CA LYS A 93 4.19 5.99 -11.32
C LYS A 93 3.23 5.25 -10.40
N VAL A 94 3.44 3.95 -10.17
CA VAL A 94 2.57 3.16 -9.31
C VAL A 94 2.97 3.32 -7.84
N ASN A 95 4.25 3.09 -7.52
CA ASN A 95 4.69 2.93 -6.14
C ASN A 95 4.83 4.26 -5.38
N VAL A 96 5.06 5.37 -6.08
CA VAL A 96 5.28 6.69 -5.47
C VAL A 96 4.18 7.66 -5.88
N PHE A 97 4.03 7.96 -7.17
CA PHE A 97 3.09 8.97 -7.63
C PHE A 97 1.64 8.54 -7.41
N GLY A 98 1.33 7.24 -7.52
CA GLY A 98 0.02 6.70 -7.16
C GLY A 98 -0.31 6.88 -5.67
N VAL A 99 0.67 6.73 -4.78
CA VAL A 99 0.53 7.02 -3.34
C VAL A 99 0.27 8.51 -3.12
N VAL A 100 1.07 9.39 -3.73
CA VAL A 100 0.89 10.85 -3.66
C VAL A 100 -0.52 11.25 -4.12
N ALA A 101 -0.89 10.85 -5.31
CA ALA A 101 -2.14 11.26 -5.93
C ALA A 101 -3.38 10.74 -5.16
N LEU A 102 -3.36 9.48 -4.70
CA LEU A 102 -4.44 8.93 -3.89
C LEU A 102 -4.52 9.63 -2.53
N THR A 103 -3.38 9.91 -1.89
CA THR A 103 -3.35 10.67 -0.62
C THR A 103 -3.97 12.04 -0.82
N GLN A 104 -3.57 12.80 -1.85
CA GLN A 104 -4.11 14.13 -2.14
C GLN A 104 -5.63 14.11 -2.36
N VAL A 105 -6.15 13.13 -3.08
CA VAL A 105 -7.60 12.94 -3.27
C VAL A 105 -8.31 12.67 -1.95
N CYS A 106 -7.70 11.93 -1.05
CA CYS A 106 -8.30 11.55 0.23
C CYS A 106 -8.14 12.60 1.34
N LEU A 107 -7.14 13.49 1.27
CA LEU A 107 -6.84 14.48 2.31
C LEU A 107 -8.07 15.27 2.81
N PRO A 108 -8.96 15.79 1.95
CA PRO A 108 -10.14 16.53 2.42
C PRO A 108 -11.11 15.72 3.28
N PHE A 109 -11.01 14.39 3.19
CA PHE A 109 -11.89 13.44 3.88
C PHE A 109 -11.25 12.82 5.13
N LEU A 110 -9.94 13.04 5.34
CA LEU A 110 -9.25 12.62 6.56
C LEU A 110 -9.62 13.57 7.70
N LYS A 111 -9.72 13.01 8.92
CA LYS A 111 -10.08 13.75 10.13
C LYS A 111 -9.16 13.32 11.27
N LYS A 112 -9.22 14.03 12.37
CA LYS A 112 -8.51 13.66 13.59
C LYS A 112 -8.78 12.18 13.94
N GLY A 113 -7.71 11.42 14.08
CA GLY A 113 -7.72 9.98 14.32
C GLY A 113 -7.68 9.11 13.05
N SER A 114 -7.74 9.70 11.84
CA SER A 114 -7.51 8.94 10.61
C SER A 114 -6.08 8.42 10.54
N HIS A 115 -5.90 7.24 9.95
CA HIS A 115 -4.62 6.54 9.86
C HIS A 115 -4.29 6.16 8.41
N VAL A 116 -3.17 6.62 7.92
CA VAL A 116 -2.62 6.26 6.60
C VAL A 116 -1.46 5.28 6.80
N VAL A 117 -1.62 4.06 6.30
CA VAL A 117 -0.61 3.00 6.37
C VAL A 117 -0.05 2.76 4.98
N THR A 118 1.23 2.97 4.80
CA THR A 118 1.91 2.73 3.52
C THR A 118 2.71 1.43 3.58
N ILE A 119 2.46 0.55 2.63
CA ILE A 119 3.20 -0.72 2.51
C ILE A 119 4.48 -0.49 1.71
N SER A 120 5.59 -0.59 2.41
CA SER A 120 6.94 -0.54 1.86
C SER A 120 7.57 -1.95 1.85
N SER A 121 8.87 -2.02 1.73
CA SER A 121 9.65 -3.25 1.71
C SER A 121 10.93 -3.07 2.50
N MET A 122 11.44 -4.14 3.09
CA MET A 122 12.76 -4.19 3.70
C MET A 122 13.85 -3.67 2.75
N GLY A 123 13.74 -3.96 1.45
CA GLY A 123 14.66 -3.45 0.44
C GLY A 123 14.67 -1.91 0.28
N GLY A 124 13.62 -1.21 0.74
CA GLY A 124 13.54 0.26 0.75
C GLY A 124 14.23 0.92 1.94
N ILE A 125 14.55 0.17 2.99
CA ILE A 125 15.15 0.72 4.22
C ILE A 125 16.65 0.96 3.99
N GLN A 126 17.15 2.12 4.38
CA GLN A 126 18.58 2.42 4.33
C GLN A 126 19.36 1.48 5.27
N GLY A 127 20.47 0.93 4.78
CA GLY A 127 21.30 0.00 5.55
C GLY A 127 20.79 -1.45 5.62
N SER A 128 19.59 -1.77 5.09
CA SER A 128 19.15 -3.16 4.95
C SER A 128 19.90 -3.88 3.81
N VAL A 129 19.86 -5.20 3.82
CA VAL A 129 20.36 -6.02 2.69
C VAL A 129 19.62 -5.64 1.41
N LYS A 130 20.37 -5.53 0.31
CA LYS A 130 19.84 -5.18 -1.00
C LYS A 130 19.92 -6.38 -1.93
N PHE A 131 18.91 -6.52 -2.78
CA PHE A 131 18.83 -7.57 -3.77
C PHE A 131 19.16 -7.01 -5.14
N ALA A 132 20.12 -7.62 -5.84
CA ALA A 132 20.47 -7.24 -7.19
C ALA A 132 19.24 -7.31 -8.12
N GLY A 133 19.12 -6.36 -9.03
CA GLY A 133 18.00 -6.28 -9.96
C GLY A 133 16.75 -5.56 -9.45
N LEU A 134 16.71 -5.14 -8.20
CA LEU A 134 15.56 -4.42 -7.61
C LEU A 134 15.77 -2.91 -7.49
N SER A 135 16.66 -2.30 -8.28
CA SER A 135 17.03 -0.89 -8.13
C SER A 135 15.83 0.07 -8.19
N ALA A 136 14.96 -0.05 -9.20
CA ALA A 136 13.79 0.79 -9.35
C ALA A 136 12.75 0.51 -8.25
N TYR A 137 12.52 -0.77 -7.92
CA TYR A 137 11.59 -1.16 -6.89
C TYR A 137 12.03 -0.66 -5.51
N SER A 138 13.23 -1.04 -5.06
CA SER A 138 13.72 -0.71 -3.73
C SER A 138 13.85 0.80 -3.51
N SER A 139 14.31 1.56 -4.50
CA SER A 139 14.38 3.01 -4.41
C SER A 139 12.98 3.64 -4.30
N SER A 140 11.99 3.13 -5.03
CA SER A 140 10.60 3.60 -4.91
C SER A 140 10.00 3.32 -3.52
N LYS A 141 10.34 2.16 -2.93
CA LYS A 141 9.91 1.79 -1.57
C LYS A 141 10.62 2.61 -0.49
N GLY A 142 11.85 3.06 -0.73
CA GLY A 142 12.53 4.04 0.12
C GLY A 142 11.90 5.43 0.04
N ALA A 143 11.54 5.87 -1.16
CA ALA A 143 10.90 7.17 -1.37
C ALA A 143 9.58 7.33 -0.58
N VAL A 144 8.73 6.31 -0.52
CA VAL A 144 7.47 6.40 0.23
C VAL A 144 7.67 6.33 1.75
N ILE A 145 8.79 5.81 2.26
CA ILE A 145 9.14 5.91 3.68
C ILE A 145 9.34 7.38 4.04
N THR A 146 10.26 8.07 3.35
CA THR A 146 10.54 9.49 3.58
C THR A 146 9.30 10.36 3.35
N LEU A 147 8.51 10.09 2.32
CA LEU A 147 7.26 10.81 2.07
C LEU A 147 6.30 10.69 3.26
N SER A 148 6.11 9.49 3.80
CA SER A 148 5.19 9.26 4.92
C SER A 148 5.66 9.96 6.21
N GLU A 149 6.98 10.02 6.46
CA GLU A 149 7.56 10.76 7.58
C GLU A 149 7.27 12.26 7.46
N LEU A 150 7.42 12.84 6.26
CA LEU A 150 7.12 14.25 5.99
C LEU A 150 5.63 14.55 6.15
N LEU A 151 4.74 13.71 5.61
CA LEU A 151 3.30 13.87 5.75
C LEU A 151 2.83 13.74 7.21
N ALA A 152 3.47 12.90 8.00
CA ALA A 152 3.19 12.77 9.43
C ALA A 152 3.48 14.06 10.20
N GLU A 153 4.52 14.80 9.84
CA GLU A 153 4.83 16.10 10.44
C GLU A 153 3.91 17.19 9.90
N GLU A 154 3.65 17.22 8.59
CA GLU A 154 2.82 18.23 7.93
C GLU A 154 1.38 18.21 8.44
N TYR A 155 0.79 17.02 8.65
CA TYR A 155 -0.62 16.85 9.10
C TYR A 155 -0.75 16.50 10.58
N LYS A 156 0.23 16.79 11.37
CA LYS A 156 0.27 16.50 12.81
C LYS A 156 -0.82 17.25 13.58
N GLU A 157 -0.99 18.52 13.28
CA GLU A 157 -1.98 19.37 13.98
C GLU A 157 -3.42 19.00 13.61
N GLU A 158 -3.64 18.47 12.40
CA GLU A 158 -4.93 17.91 11.98
C GLU A 158 -5.24 16.56 12.66
N GLY A 159 -4.24 15.96 13.31
CA GLY A 159 -4.36 14.70 14.03
C GLY A 159 -4.50 13.49 13.11
N VAL A 160 -3.97 13.56 11.90
CA VAL A 160 -3.87 12.44 10.95
C VAL A 160 -2.53 11.75 11.15
N SER A 161 -2.54 10.43 11.28
CA SER A 161 -1.32 9.63 11.45
C SER A 161 -0.90 8.99 10.14
N PHE A 162 0.41 9.04 9.85
CA PHE A 162 1.02 8.38 8.69
C PHE A 162 2.12 7.45 9.17
N ASN A 163 2.01 6.16 8.87
CA ASN A 163 3.02 5.17 9.23
C ASN A 163 3.32 4.24 8.06
N VAL A 164 4.47 3.58 8.13
CA VAL A 164 4.94 2.68 7.08
C VAL A 164 5.21 1.30 7.67
N LEU A 165 4.75 0.27 6.98
CA LEU A 165 5.14 -1.11 7.26
C LEU A 165 6.08 -1.58 6.14
N ALA A 166 7.34 -1.79 6.48
CA ALA A 166 8.36 -2.30 5.57
C ALA A 166 8.40 -3.83 5.68
N LEU A 167 7.73 -4.49 4.74
CA LEU A 167 7.54 -5.93 4.78
C LEU A 167 8.78 -6.69 4.29
N GLY A 168 9.05 -7.82 4.93
CA GLY A 168 9.90 -8.88 4.40
C GLY A 168 9.17 -9.67 3.30
N ALA A 169 9.67 -10.86 2.99
CA ALA A 169 9.08 -11.73 1.99
C ALA A 169 7.74 -12.31 2.49
N VAL A 170 6.71 -12.22 1.64
CA VAL A 170 5.36 -12.75 1.87
C VAL A 170 4.94 -13.58 0.67
N ARG A 171 4.36 -14.77 0.88
CA ARG A 171 3.86 -15.64 -0.20
C ARG A 171 2.72 -14.95 -0.94
N THR A 172 3.05 -14.35 -2.05
CA THR A 172 2.13 -13.67 -2.96
C THR A 172 2.49 -14.01 -4.40
N GLU A 173 1.56 -13.83 -5.31
CA GLU A 173 1.81 -14.01 -6.74
C GLU A 173 2.94 -13.08 -7.21
N MET A 174 3.02 -11.86 -6.69
CA MET A 174 4.10 -10.91 -7.02
C MET A 174 5.49 -11.46 -6.65
N LEU A 175 5.61 -12.11 -5.49
CA LEU A 175 6.86 -12.72 -5.06
C LEU A 175 7.22 -13.92 -5.94
N GLN A 176 6.25 -14.78 -6.24
CA GLN A 176 6.43 -15.95 -7.09
C GLN A 176 6.82 -15.59 -8.52
N GLU A 177 6.22 -14.52 -9.07
CA GLU A 177 6.56 -13.98 -10.38
C GLU A 177 8.01 -13.45 -10.43
N ALA A 178 8.47 -12.80 -9.35
CA ALA A 178 9.81 -12.23 -9.28
C ALA A 178 10.90 -13.24 -8.89
N PHE A 179 10.57 -14.18 -8.00
CA PHE A 179 11.49 -15.17 -7.44
C PHE A 179 10.86 -16.56 -7.47
N PRO A 180 10.75 -17.21 -8.64
CA PRO A 180 10.15 -18.53 -8.78
C PRO A 180 10.83 -19.55 -7.87
N GLY A 181 10.03 -20.30 -7.10
CA GLY A 181 10.51 -21.33 -6.19
C GLY A 181 10.99 -20.84 -4.82
N TYR A 182 10.97 -19.52 -4.57
CA TYR A 182 11.26 -19.02 -3.21
C TYR A 182 10.01 -19.16 -2.33
N GLU A 183 10.15 -19.83 -1.21
CA GLU A 183 9.07 -19.99 -0.22
C GLU A 183 9.24 -19.01 0.93
N ALA A 184 8.38 -18.00 0.95
CA ALA A 184 8.34 -17.07 2.06
C ALA A 184 7.64 -17.69 3.29
N PRO A 185 8.08 -17.33 4.51
CA PRO A 185 7.55 -17.94 5.74
C PRO A 185 6.09 -17.58 6.00
N LEU A 186 5.66 -16.38 5.63
CA LEU A 186 4.31 -15.87 5.90
C LEU A 186 3.45 -15.90 4.64
N SER A 187 2.19 -16.28 4.81
CA SER A 187 1.16 -16.16 3.77
C SER A 187 0.64 -14.74 3.62
N ALA A 188 -0.06 -14.46 2.51
CA ALA A 188 -0.75 -13.19 2.31
C ALA A 188 -1.81 -12.93 3.40
N THR A 189 -2.54 -13.98 3.82
CA THR A 189 -3.59 -13.91 4.85
C THR A 189 -3.02 -13.54 6.22
N GLU A 190 -1.91 -14.19 6.64
CA GLU A 190 -1.25 -13.88 7.93
C GLU A 190 -0.70 -12.46 7.95
N MET A 191 -0.07 -12.01 6.85
CA MET A 191 0.44 -10.66 6.76
C MET A 191 -0.71 -9.63 6.70
N ALA A 192 -1.79 -9.94 6.02
CA ALA A 192 -2.98 -9.08 5.99
C ALA A 192 -3.58 -8.91 7.40
N GLN A 193 -3.64 -9.96 8.21
CA GLN A 193 -4.11 -9.85 9.59
C GLN A 193 -3.25 -8.88 10.41
N TYR A 194 -1.93 -8.98 10.31
CA TYR A 194 -1.05 -8.05 11.01
C TYR A 194 -1.27 -6.60 10.55
N ILE A 195 -1.36 -6.37 9.24
CA ILE A 195 -1.59 -5.03 8.68
C ILE A 195 -2.97 -4.49 9.11
N HIS A 196 -3.99 -5.32 9.11
CA HIS A 196 -5.33 -5.00 9.57
C HIS A 196 -5.31 -4.48 11.02
N ASP A 197 -4.75 -5.26 11.94
CA ASP A 197 -4.67 -4.91 13.36
C ASP A 197 -3.86 -3.63 13.59
N PHE A 198 -2.75 -3.48 12.86
CA PHE A 198 -1.95 -2.27 12.90
C PHE A 198 -2.70 -1.04 12.34
N ALA A 199 -3.44 -1.21 11.26
CA ALA A 199 -4.23 -0.11 10.68
C ALA A 199 -5.30 0.42 11.64
N LEU A 200 -5.90 -0.46 12.43
CA LEU A 200 -6.92 -0.11 13.44
C LEU A 200 -6.34 0.48 14.73
N THR A 201 -5.12 0.15 15.11
CA THR A 201 -4.60 0.47 16.44
C THR A 201 -3.26 1.20 16.45
N GLY A 202 -2.48 1.09 15.39
CA GLY A 202 -1.10 1.59 15.34
C GLY A 202 -0.97 3.11 15.52
N ASN A 203 -1.96 3.89 15.06
CA ASN A 203 -2.00 5.33 15.23
C ASN A 203 -2.08 5.80 16.69
N LYS A 204 -2.42 4.91 17.63
CA LYS A 204 -2.41 5.22 19.07
C LYS A 204 -0.98 5.33 19.62
N TYR A 205 -0.02 4.68 18.97
CA TYR A 205 1.36 4.55 19.45
C TYR A 205 2.37 5.18 18.50
N PHE A 206 2.03 5.31 17.21
CA PHE A 206 2.97 5.69 16.16
C PHE A 206 2.41 6.78 15.27
N ASN A 207 3.24 7.76 14.96
CA ASN A 207 3.06 8.71 13.87
C ASN A 207 4.44 9.02 13.27
N GLY A 208 4.55 9.01 11.94
CA GLY A 208 5.82 9.21 11.23
C GLY A 208 6.82 8.09 11.44
N LYS A 209 6.35 6.85 11.70
CA LYS A 209 7.25 5.72 11.94
C LYS A 209 7.19 4.71 10.81
N PHE A 210 8.37 4.17 10.46
CA PHE A 210 8.43 2.94 9.69
C PHE A 210 8.78 1.77 10.60
N LEU A 211 8.04 0.67 10.46
CA LEU A 211 8.26 -0.55 11.21
C LEU A 211 8.71 -1.65 10.26
N GLN A 212 9.76 -2.36 10.66
CA GLN A 212 10.25 -3.53 9.96
C GLN A 212 9.37 -4.74 10.33
N VAL A 213 8.70 -5.31 9.34
CA VAL A 213 7.79 -6.44 9.54
C VAL A 213 8.36 -7.65 8.81
N SER A 214 9.31 -8.30 9.44
CA SER A 214 10.00 -9.47 8.90
C SER A 214 10.48 -10.36 10.04
N ALA A 215 10.23 -11.66 9.94
CA ALA A 215 10.76 -12.64 10.88
C ALA A 215 12.21 -13.01 10.56
N SER A 216 12.68 -12.74 9.36
CA SER A 216 14.07 -12.89 8.94
C SER A 216 14.62 -11.52 8.58
N THR A 217 15.72 -11.12 9.22
CA THR A 217 16.49 -9.97 8.73
C THR A 217 17.31 -10.48 7.56
N PRO A 218 17.02 -10.04 6.33
CA PRO A 218 17.93 -10.32 5.23
C PRO A 218 19.27 -9.66 5.52
#